data_89e4cc61c2ad870aa1eb47663eab8c2f
#
_entry.id   89e4cc61c2ad870aa1eb47663eab8c2f
#
_cell.length_a   1.000
_cell.length_b   1.000
_cell.length_c   1.000
_cell.angle_alpha   90.00
_cell.angle_beta   90.00
_cell.angle_gamma   90.00
#
_symmetry.space_group_name_H-M   'P 1'
#
loop_
_entity.id
_entity.type
_entity.pdbx_description
1 polymer ?
#
loop_
_entity_poly.entity_id
_entity_poly.type
_entity_poly.pdbx_seq_one_letter_code
_entity_poly.pdbx_strand_id
1 'polypeptide(L)'
;LEQGRTFAHRTVFSPESRDGASWTIKNGLKEADDTEAFVFFTADQPWLREKTMEGFVCEMEKQHADLGSVCQGETPGNPVWFSRKYLPDLRALSGDQGGRKILKKHPEEIRWYPVAHAKELEDVDYNFDNNLIVPDGAC
;
A
#
# COMPACT_ATOMS: atom_id res chain seq x y z
N LEU A 1 14.87 3.81 8.02
CA LEU A 1 15.52 2.55 7.64
C LEU A 1 15.87 1.69 8.84
N GLU A 2 16.45 2.27 9.89
CA GLU A 2 16.80 1.52 11.10
C GLU A 2 15.57 0.91 11.79
N GLN A 3 14.47 1.65 11.85
CA GLN A 3 13.22 1.14 12.39
C GLN A 3 12.70 -0.04 11.57
N GLY A 4 12.83 0.06 10.25
CA GLY A 4 12.46 -1.04 9.36
C GLY A 4 13.30 -2.28 9.62
N ARG A 5 14.59 -2.12 9.88
CA ARG A 5 15.48 -3.25 10.17
C ARG A 5 15.10 -4.01 11.45
N THR A 6 14.50 -3.31 12.41
CA THR A 6 14.09 -3.94 13.67
C THR A 6 12.92 -4.90 13.49
N PHE A 7 11.97 -4.57 12.60
CA PHE A 7 10.72 -5.31 12.48
C PHE A 7 10.55 -6.05 11.16
N ALA A 8 11.21 -5.60 10.10
CA ALA A 8 11.05 -6.21 8.79
C ALA A 8 11.94 -7.44 8.62
N HIS A 9 11.46 -8.40 7.83
CA HIS A 9 12.22 -9.58 7.42
C HIS A 9 13.44 -9.16 6.57
N ARG A 10 13.27 -8.16 5.74
CA ARG A 10 14.32 -7.61 4.87
C ARG A 10 14.08 -6.12 4.67
N THR A 11 15.14 -5.34 4.65
CA THR A 11 15.05 -3.92 4.33
C THR A 11 15.86 -3.64 3.07
N VAL A 12 15.36 -2.72 2.25
CA VAL A 12 16.00 -2.30 1.00
C VAL A 12 16.18 -0.78 1.04
N PHE A 13 17.40 -0.32 0.84
CA PHE A 13 17.65 1.11 0.73
C PHE A 13 17.30 1.57 -0.68
N SER A 14 16.45 2.60 -0.78
CA SER A 14 15.99 3.13 -2.05
C SER A 14 16.32 4.62 -2.14
N PRO A 15 17.54 4.98 -2.60
CA PRO A 15 17.91 6.40 -2.72
C PRO A 15 17.05 7.14 -3.73
N GLU A 16 16.53 6.44 -4.74
CA GLU A 16 15.68 7.02 -5.78
C GLU A 16 14.26 7.31 -5.29
N SER A 17 13.92 6.96 -4.06
CA SER A 17 12.58 7.20 -3.52
C SER A 17 12.21 8.69 -3.50
N ARG A 18 13.20 9.56 -3.51
CA ARG A 18 13.02 11.02 -3.66
C ARG A 18 12.44 11.41 -5.02
N ASP A 19 12.64 10.56 -6.02
CA ASP A 19 12.17 10.77 -7.39
C ASP A 19 10.76 10.21 -7.61
N GLY A 20 10.14 9.69 -6.56
CA GLY A 20 8.74 9.28 -6.58
C GLY A 20 8.48 7.87 -6.06
N ALA A 21 7.21 7.59 -5.79
CA ALA A 21 6.75 6.32 -5.24
C ALA A 21 7.07 5.12 -6.12
N SER A 22 7.11 5.30 -7.44
CA SER A 22 7.41 4.23 -8.38
C SER A 22 8.78 3.58 -8.12
N TRP A 23 9.77 4.37 -7.73
CA TRP A 23 11.11 3.86 -7.43
C TRP A 23 11.13 2.98 -6.18
N THR A 24 10.37 3.36 -5.16
CA THR A 24 10.22 2.56 -3.94
C THR A 24 9.61 1.20 -4.26
N ILE A 25 8.56 1.19 -5.07
CA ILE A 25 7.90 -0.03 -5.52
C ILE A 25 8.86 -0.91 -6.31
N LYS A 26 9.52 -0.34 -7.31
CA LYS A 26 10.45 -1.08 -8.17
C LYS A 26 11.61 -1.71 -7.40
N ASN A 27 12.18 -0.95 -6.46
CA ASN A 27 13.29 -1.46 -5.65
C ASN A 27 12.85 -2.59 -4.71
N GLY A 28 11.65 -2.49 -4.16
CA GLY A 28 11.06 -3.57 -3.36
C GLY A 28 10.81 -4.83 -4.20
N LEU A 29 10.32 -4.66 -5.42
CA LEU A 29 10.01 -5.78 -6.31
C LEU A 29 11.24 -6.57 -6.74
N LYS A 30 12.40 -5.95 -6.79
CA LYS A 30 13.67 -6.65 -7.11
C LYS A 30 13.98 -7.78 -6.13
N GLU A 31 13.46 -7.69 -4.91
CA GLU A 31 13.69 -8.65 -3.85
C GLU A 31 12.56 -9.69 -3.72
N ALA A 32 11.59 -9.67 -4.62
CA ALA A 32 10.39 -10.48 -4.52
C ALA A 32 10.12 -11.32 -5.79
N ASP A 33 11.14 -11.95 -6.33
CA ASP A 33 11.10 -12.61 -7.63
C ASP A 33 10.06 -13.73 -7.76
N ASP A 34 9.87 -14.55 -6.73
CA ASP A 34 9.01 -15.73 -6.78
C ASP A 34 7.65 -15.52 -6.11
N THR A 35 7.28 -14.28 -5.87
CA THR A 35 6.06 -13.95 -5.17
C THR A 35 4.85 -13.99 -6.10
N GLU A 36 3.76 -14.62 -5.68
CA GLU A 36 2.52 -14.72 -6.46
C GLU A 36 1.64 -13.48 -6.32
N ALA A 37 1.79 -12.73 -5.23
CA ALA A 37 1.01 -11.53 -4.97
C ALA A 37 1.81 -10.52 -4.16
N PHE A 38 1.46 -9.25 -4.30
CA PHE A 38 2.13 -8.13 -3.65
C PHE A 38 1.10 -7.29 -2.92
N VAL A 39 1.40 -6.94 -1.68
CA VAL A 39 0.56 -6.04 -0.90
C VAL A 39 1.41 -4.83 -0.50
N PHE A 40 0.90 -3.64 -0.81
CA PHE A 40 1.60 -2.41 -0.49
C PHE A 40 0.91 -1.67 0.65
N PHE A 41 1.66 -1.51 1.73
CA PHE A 41 1.25 -0.74 2.89
C PHE A 41 1.99 0.58 2.92
N THR A 42 1.32 1.62 3.37
CA THR A 42 1.99 2.90 3.61
C THR A 42 2.33 3.01 5.09
N ALA A 43 3.48 3.61 5.40
CA ALA A 43 3.95 3.72 6.77
C ALA A 43 3.26 4.81 7.59
N ASP A 44 2.46 5.65 6.94
CA ASP A 44 1.80 6.81 7.52
C ASP A 44 0.36 6.57 7.99
N GLN A 45 -0.03 5.30 8.13
CA GLN A 45 -1.36 4.90 8.59
C GLN A 45 -1.28 4.23 9.98
N PRO A 46 -1.06 4.99 11.05
CA PRO A 46 -0.82 4.41 12.39
C PRO A 46 -2.05 3.74 13.00
N TRP A 47 -3.26 4.06 12.50
CA TRP A 47 -4.50 3.49 13.04
C TRP A 47 -5.00 2.28 12.28
N LEU A 48 -4.27 1.83 11.26
CA LEU A 48 -4.60 0.60 10.53
C LEU A 48 -4.44 -0.59 11.48
N ARG A 49 -5.50 -1.36 11.64
CA ARG A 49 -5.53 -2.47 12.58
C ARG A 49 -4.91 -3.73 11.97
N GLU A 50 -4.17 -4.45 12.79
CA GLU A 50 -3.59 -5.74 12.40
C GLU A 50 -4.67 -6.70 11.87
N LYS A 51 -5.80 -6.74 12.56
CA LYS A 51 -6.93 -7.59 12.19
C LYS A 51 -7.48 -7.25 10.81
N THR A 52 -7.49 -5.96 10.45
CA THR A 52 -7.90 -5.50 9.13
C THR A 52 -6.90 -5.96 8.07
N MET A 53 -5.61 -5.85 8.35
CA MET A 53 -4.56 -6.31 7.43
C MET A 53 -4.65 -7.81 7.17
N GLU A 54 -4.78 -8.60 8.20
CA GLU A 54 -4.92 -10.06 8.09
C GLU A 54 -6.18 -10.43 7.31
N GLY A 55 -7.30 -9.81 7.64
CA GLY A 55 -8.57 -10.05 6.96
C GLY A 55 -8.51 -9.71 5.48
N PHE A 56 -7.86 -8.60 5.13
CA PHE A 56 -7.68 -8.19 3.75
C PHE A 56 -6.87 -9.22 2.95
N VAL A 57 -5.72 -9.61 3.48
CA VAL A 57 -4.85 -10.60 2.81
C VAL A 57 -5.58 -11.93 2.63
N CYS A 58 -6.22 -12.42 3.68
CA CYS A 58 -6.97 -13.67 3.62
C CYS A 58 -8.08 -13.63 2.58
N GLU A 59 -8.83 -12.52 2.52
CA GLU A 59 -9.92 -12.39 1.56
C GLU A 59 -9.42 -12.33 0.12
N MET A 60 -8.32 -11.62 -0.13
CA MET A 60 -7.73 -11.55 -1.46
C MET A 60 -7.20 -12.90 -1.93
N GLU A 61 -6.56 -13.65 -1.04
CA GLU A 61 -6.11 -15.01 -1.34
C GLU A 61 -7.28 -15.94 -1.64
N LYS A 62 -8.32 -15.87 -0.83
CA LYS A 62 -9.50 -16.71 -0.97
C LYS A 62 -10.23 -16.48 -2.31
N GLN A 63 -10.28 -15.24 -2.75
CA GLN A 63 -10.92 -14.86 -4.00
C GLN A 63 -10.00 -15.00 -5.21
N HIS A 64 -8.76 -15.36 -5.03
CA HIS A 64 -7.74 -15.34 -6.09
C HIS A 64 -7.74 -14.00 -6.82
N ALA A 65 -7.77 -12.90 -6.06
CA ALA A 65 -7.90 -11.56 -6.61
C ALA A 65 -6.68 -11.16 -7.43
N ASP A 66 -6.91 -10.52 -8.57
CA ASP A 66 -5.83 -9.91 -9.35
C ASP A 66 -5.53 -8.50 -8.86
N LEU A 67 -6.58 -7.76 -8.49
CA LEU A 67 -6.47 -6.43 -7.88
C LEU A 67 -7.35 -6.37 -6.65
N GLY A 68 -6.88 -5.68 -5.62
CA GLY A 68 -7.64 -5.47 -4.40
C GLY A 68 -7.29 -4.15 -3.72
N SER A 69 -8.24 -3.62 -3.00
CA SER A 69 -8.04 -2.40 -2.22
C SER A 69 -9.00 -2.38 -1.03
N VAL A 70 -8.52 -1.90 0.10
CA VAL A 70 -9.42 -1.57 1.18
C VAL A 70 -10.21 -0.31 0.81
N CYS A 71 -11.37 -0.14 1.42
CA CYS A 71 -12.18 1.04 1.21
C CYS A 71 -12.99 1.36 2.46
N GLN A 72 -13.44 2.59 2.55
CA GLN A 72 -14.42 3.01 3.56
C GLN A 72 -15.54 3.73 2.80
N GLY A 73 -16.68 3.06 2.69
CA GLY A 73 -17.74 3.51 1.78
C GLY A 73 -17.24 3.51 0.34
N GLU A 74 -17.34 4.65 -0.34
CA GLU A 74 -16.85 4.80 -1.71
C GLU A 74 -15.40 5.33 -1.78
N THR A 75 -14.77 5.57 -0.63
CA THR A 75 -13.42 6.10 -0.57
C THR A 75 -12.40 4.96 -0.57
N PRO A 76 -11.55 4.85 -1.62
CA PRO A 76 -10.49 3.84 -1.63
C PRO A 76 -9.36 4.22 -0.70
N GLY A 77 -8.62 3.21 -0.22
CA GLY A 77 -7.50 3.41 0.69
C GLY A 77 -6.39 2.40 0.49
N ASN A 78 -5.42 2.44 1.37
CA ASN A 78 -4.34 1.47 1.44
C ASN A 78 -4.56 0.56 2.65
N PRO A 79 -4.14 -0.69 2.61
CA PRO A 79 -3.30 -1.36 1.61
C PRO A 79 -4.01 -1.69 0.29
N VAL A 80 -3.18 -1.96 -0.72
CA VAL A 80 -3.63 -2.42 -2.04
C VAL A 80 -2.95 -3.73 -2.37
N TRP A 81 -3.64 -4.56 -3.18
CA TRP A 81 -3.20 -5.91 -3.54
C TRP A 81 -3.05 -6.03 -5.06
N PHE A 82 -1.95 -6.67 -5.49
CA PHE A 82 -1.71 -7.00 -6.90
C PHE A 82 -1.27 -8.45 -7.00
N SER A 83 -1.88 -9.22 -7.90
CA SER A 83 -1.36 -10.53 -8.25
C SER A 83 -0.13 -10.37 -9.16
N ARG A 84 0.61 -11.44 -9.35
CA ARG A 84 1.77 -11.47 -10.24
C ARG A 84 1.44 -11.06 -11.68
N LYS A 85 0.19 -11.21 -12.09
CA LYS A 85 -0.30 -10.76 -13.40
C LYS A 85 0.05 -9.30 -13.67
N TYR A 86 0.06 -8.46 -12.63
CA TYR A 86 0.32 -7.03 -12.73
C TYR A 86 1.80 -6.63 -12.49
N LEU A 87 2.69 -7.61 -12.37
CA LEU A 87 4.11 -7.30 -12.16
C LEU A 87 4.70 -6.44 -13.28
N PRO A 88 4.41 -6.68 -14.59
CA PRO A 88 4.89 -5.79 -15.65
C PRO A 88 4.37 -4.36 -15.49
N ASP A 89 3.11 -4.19 -15.10
CA ASP A 89 2.51 -2.86 -14.90
C ASP A 89 3.17 -2.13 -13.72
N LEU A 90 3.45 -2.84 -12.64
CA LEU A 90 4.15 -2.28 -11.50
C LEU A 90 5.57 -1.82 -11.86
N ARG A 91 6.27 -2.61 -12.67
CA ARG A 91 7.60 -2.27 -13.17
C ARG A 91 7.60 -1.11 -14.15
N ALA A 92 6.47 -0.85 -14.80
CA ALA A 92 6.31 0.24 -15.77
C ALA A 92 5.94 1.57 -15.13
N LEU A 93 5.66 1.62 -13.84
CA LEU A 93 5.38 2.86 -13.13
C LEU A 93 6.57 3.81 -13.18
N SER A 94 6.31 5.12 -13.20
CA SER A 94 7.36 6.13 -13.25
C SER A 94 7.01 7.34 -12.36
N GLY A 95 8.01 8.08 -11.93
CA GLY A 95 7.85 9.28 -11.11
C GLY A 95 7.06 9.02 -9.84
N ASP A 96 6.09 9.86 -9.58
CA ASP A 96 5.23 9.78 -8.38
C ASP A 96 4.08 8.80 -8.53
N GLN A 97 4.02 8.04 -9.64
CA GLN A 97 2.97 7.07 -9.87
C GLN A 97 3.09 5.91 -8.88
N GLY A 98 2.00 5.62 -8.22
CA GLY A 98 1.90 4.46 -7.33
C GLY A 98 0.93 3.42 -7.89
N GLY A 99 0.70 2.36 -7.13
CA GLY A 99 -0.19 1.26 -7.53
C GLY A 99 -1.60 1.69 -7.88
N ARG A 100 -2.05 2.80 -7.33
CA ARG A 100 -3.41 3.30 -7.59
C ARG A 100 -3.65 3.64 -9.06
N LYS A 101 -2.61 4.01 -9.79
CA LYS A 101 -2.73 4.24 -11.23
C LYS A 101 -3.21 2.98 -11.96
N ILE A 102 -2.70 1.82 -11.54
CA ILE A 102 -3.09 0.54 -12.13
C ILE A 102 -4.54 0.21 -11.78
N LEU A 103 -4.93 0.44 -10.53
CA LEU A 103 -6.30 0.23 -10.09
C LEU A 103 -7.30 1.06 -10.91
N LYS A 104 -6.96 2.30 -11.19
CA LYS A 104 -7.83 3.20 -11.97
C LYS A 104 -8.02 2.75 -13.40
N LYS A 105 -7.07 2.00 -13.97
CA LYS A 105 -7.19 1.48 -15.34
C LYS A 105 -8.07 0.23 -15.42
N HIS A 106 -8.26 -0.47 -14.31
CA HIS A 106 -8.97 -1.75 -14.29
C HIS A 106 -10.01 -1.80 -13.16
N PRO A 107 -10.95 -0.84 -13.13
CA PRO A 107 -11.90 -0.74 -12.02
C PRO A 107 -12.78 -1.98 -11.88
N GLU A 108 -13.06 -2.68 -12.98
CA GLU A 108 -13.88 -3.89 -12.98
C GLU A 108 -13.20 -5.11 -12.35
N GLU A 109 -11.89 -5.09 -12.23
CA GLU A 109 -11.13 -6.20 -11.63
C GLU A 109 -10.88 -6.02 -10.14
N ILE A 110 -11.14 -4.83 -9.60
CA ILE A 110 -10.84 -4.53 -8.20
C ILE A 110 -11.78 -5.28 -7.26
N ARG A 111 -11.19 -6.00 -6.30
CA ARG A 111 -11.93 -6.58 -5.18
C ARG A 111 -11.80 -5.63 -4.00
N TRP A 112 -12.93 -5.12 -3.54
CA TRP A 112 -12.99 -4.14 -2.46
C TRP A 112 -13.13 -4.84 -1.12
N TYR A 113 -12.38 -4.35 -0.13
CA TYR A 113 -12.45 -4.83 1.24
C TYR A 113 -12.83 -3.67 2.15
N PRO A 114 -14.11 -3.58 2.59
CA PRO A 114 -14.54 -2.49 3.45
C PRO A 114 -13.91 -2.56 4.84
N VAL A 115 -13.43 -1.43 5.35
CA VAL A 115 -12.99 -1.33 6.74
C VAL A 115 -14.12 -0.76 7.59
N ALA A 116 -14.16 -1.17 8.86
CA ALA A 116 -15.24 -0.78 9.78
C ALA A 116 -15.16 0.69 10.19
N HIS A 117 -13.94 1.22 10.29
CA HIS A 117 -13.71 2.57 10.81
C HIS A 117 -12.87 3.40 9.83
N ALA A 118 -13.39 4.55 9.43
CA ALA A 118 -12.69 5.47 8.54
C ALA A 118 -11.30 5.87 9.05
N LYS A 119 -11.15 5.95 10.35
CA LYS A 119 -9.90 6.31 11.00
C LYS A 119 -8.73 5.39 10.62
N GLU A 120 -9.01 4.12 10.34
CA GLU A 120 -7.97 3.17 9.95
C GLU A 120 -7.24 3.58 8.68
N LEU A 121 -7.89 4.34 7.81
CA LEU A 121 -7.33 4.76 6.52
C LEU A 121 -6.75 6.17 6.54
N GLU A 122 -6.76 6.84 7.69
CA GLU A 122 -6.22 8.19 7.81
C GLU A 122 -4.70 8.19 7.82
N ASP A 123 -4.13 9.15 7.08
CA ASP A 123 -2.70 9.35 7.00
C ASP A 123 -2.23 10.34 8.07
N VAL A 124 -0.96 10.27 8.41
CA VAL A 124 -0.31 11.22 9.31
C VAL A 124 0.78 11.94 8.54
N ASP A 125 0.70 13.27 8.51
CA ASP A 125 1.71 14.11 7.87
C ASP A 125 2.57 14.81 8.91
N TYR A 126 3.82 15.08 8.51
CA TYR A 126 4.76 15.88 9.31
C TYR A 126 5.11 17.14 8.55
N ASN A 127 5.10 18.29 9.23
CA ASN A 127 5.62 19.53 8.64
C ASN A 127 7.08 19.75 9.06
N PHE A 128 7.72 20.77 8.45
CA PHE A 128 9.13 21.09 8.73
C PHE A 128 9.37 21.62 10.15
N ASP A 129 8.32 22.01 10.85
CA ASP A 129 8.41 22.46 12.23
C ASP A 129 8.33 21.30 13.23
N ASN A 130 8.40 20.08 12.75
CA ASN A 130 8.36 18.84 13.52
C ASN A 130 7.06 18.59 14.28
N ASN A 131 6.02 19.24 13.87
CA ASN A 131 4.71 18.98 14.44
C ASN A 131 4.00 17.88 13.68
N LEU A 132 3.49 16.91 14.41
CA LEU A 132 2.64 15.90 13.84
C LEU A 132 1.30 16.52 13.50
N ILE A 133 0.94 16.48 12.23
CA ILE A 133 -0.37 16.95 11.75
C ILE A 133 -1.30 15.75 11.75
N VAL A 134 -2.31 15.78 12.59
CA VAL A 134 -3.31 14.71 12.65
C VAL A 134 -4.46 15.09 11.73
N PRO A 135 -4.88 14.19 10.82
CA PRO A 135 -6.00 14.47 9.93
C PRO A 135 -7.29 14.82 10.68
N ASP A 136 -8.14 15.57 10.02
CA ASP A 136 -9.44 15.93 10.58
C ASP A 136 -10.21 14.66 10.95
N GLY A 137 -10.82 14.66 12.14
CA GLY A 137 -11.57 13.51 12.63
C GLY A 137 -10.74 12.46 13.35
N ALA A 138 -9.43 12.64 13.50
CA ALA A 138 -8.55 11.70 14.18
C ALA A 138 -8.46 11.90 15.71
N CYS A 139 -9.22 12.78 16.26
CA CYS A 139 -9.22 13.10 17.69
C CYS A 139 -10.04 12.12 18.51
#